data_6830c3f9f7b1b18f51e252328d0f4f23
#
_entry.id   6830c3f9f7b1b18f51e252328d0f4f23
#
_cell.length_a   1.000
_cell.length_b   1.000
_cell.length_c   1.000
_cell.angle_alpha   90.00
_cell.angle_beta   90.00
_cell.angle_gamma   90.00
#
_symmetry.space_group_name_H-M   'P 1'
#
loop_
_entity.id
_entity.type
_entity.pdbx_description
1 polymer ?
#
loop_
_entity_poly.entity_id
_entity_poly.type
_entity_poly.pdbx_seq_one_letter_code
_entity_poly.pdbx_strand_id
1 'polypeptide(L)'
;QRQMCIRDSNHYKVEERSVLQLRCDDERLMKSPYALNEIAVLKRDSSSMISIHTAINGAPLTTYQADGLVVATPTGSTAYSLSVGGPVIVPHSKTIAITPVAPHSLNVRPIVICDDWEITLDVESRSHNFLVAIDGRSESCKETTRLHISRADYSIKVVKRYNHIFFDTLRNKLMWGADIR
;
A
#
# COMPACT_ATOMS: atom_id res chain seq x y z
N GLN A 1 24.14 -0.90 19.73
CA GLN A 1 25.38 -0.15 19.35
C GLN A 1 25.22 0.72 18.09
N ARG A 2 24.62 0.22 16.99
CA ARG A 2 24.45 1.02 15.76
C ARG A 2 23.57 2.27 15.91
N GLN A 3 22.55 2.23 16.75
CA GLN A 3 21.63 3.37 16.98
C GLN A 3 22.28 4.47 17.84
N MET A 4 23.10 4.10 18.82
CA MET A 4 23.86 5.07 19.62
C MET A 4 24.85 5.88 18.78
N CYS A 5 25.62 5.24 17.91
CA CYS A 5 26.56 5.93 17.02
C CYS A 5 25.91 6.96 16.08
N ILE A 6 24.66 6.76 15.66
CA ILE A 6 23.94 7.71 14.79
C ILE A 6 23.58 8.96 15.56
N ARG A 7 23.11 8.82 16.82
CA ARG A 7 22.72 9.95 17.67
C ARG A 7 23.91 10.84 18.08
N ASP A 8 25.03 10.20 18.40
CA ASP A 8 26.21 10.90 18.94
C ASP A 8 27.07 11.58 17.85
N SER A 9 26.94 11.15 16.59
CA SER A 9 27.76 11.66 15.49
C SER A 9 27.19 12.90 14.78
N ASN A 10 25.93 13.29 15.05
CA ASN A 10 25.19 14.34 14.30
C ASN A 10 25.18 14.15 12.76
N HIS A 11 25.58 12.98 12.26
CA HIS A 11 25.67 12.67 10.81
C HIS A 11 24.43 11.87 10.36
N TYR A 12 23.26 12.45 10.57
CA TYR A 12 22.00 11.84 10.12
C TYR A 12 21.11 12.88 9.44
N LYS A 13 20.21 12.38 8.60
CA LYS A 13 19.09 13.13 8.05
C LYS A 13 17.78 12.52 8.51
N VAL A 14 16.76 13.35 8.67
CA VAL A 14 15.39 12.91 8.95
C VAL A 14 14.61 12.92 7.65
N GLU A 15 14.03 11.79 7.31
CA GLU A 15 13.16 11.65 6.15
C GLU A 15 11.73 11.42 6.62
N GLU A 16 10.77 12.12 6.01
CA GLU A 16 9.35 11.91 6.28
C GLU A 16 8.80 10.80 5.38
N ARG A 17 7.92 9.98 5.94
CA ARG A 17 7.18 8.92 5.24
C ARG A 17 5.70 9.21 5.33
N SER A 18 5.03 9.20 4.19
CA SER A 18 3.58 9.26 4.15
C SER A 18 2.96 8.00 4.79
N VAL A 19 1.80 8.19 5.38
CA VAL A 19 0.99 7.15 6.00
C VAL A 19 -0.37 7.15 5.32
N LEU A 20 -0.92 5.98 5.03
CA LEU A 20 -2.31 5.86 4.59
C LEU A 20 -3.23 5.81 5.80
N GLN A 21 -4.40 6.39 5.65
CA GLN A 21 -5.51 6.28 6.58
C GLN A 21 -6.70 5.61 5.90
N LEU A 22 -7.26 4.60 6.54
CA LEU A 22 -8.55 4.01 6.20
C LEU A 22 -9.66 4.70 6.98
N ARG A 23 -10.80 4.94 6.34
CA ARG A 23 -12.07 5.32 6.98
C ARG A 23 -13.17 4.41 6.47
N CYS A 24 -13.95 3.85 7.37
CA CYS A 24 -15.12 3.02 7.10
C CYS A 24 -16.02 2.94 8.34
N ASP A 25 -17.12 2.20 8.25
CA ASP A 25 -18.07 1.97 9.34
C ASP A 25 -17.74 0.76 10.23
N ASP A 26 -16.68 -0.01 9.92
CA ASP A 26 -16.25 -1.16 10.74
C ASP A 26 -15.34 -0.70 11.88
N GLU A 27 -15.85 -0.73 13.11
CA GLU A 27 -15.12 -0.30 14.32
C GLU A 27 -13.82 -1.09 14.57
N ARG A 28 -13.72 -2.34 14.10
CA ARG A 28 -12.51 -3.16 14.30
C ARG A 28 -11.34 -2.61 13.50
N LEU A 29 -11.59 -2.21 12.25
CA LEU A 29 -10.60 -1.55 11.40
C LEU A 29 -10.24 -0.16 11.94
N MET A 30 -11.21 0.55 12.51
CA MET A 30 -11.02 1.90 13.03
C MET A 30 -10.19 1.97 14.32
N LYS A 31 -9.95 0.83 15.01
CA LYS A 31 -9.02 0.79 16.15
C LYS A 31 -7.57 1.11 15.77
N SER A 32 -7.16 0.79 14.54
CA SER A 32 -5.82 1.06 14.05
C SER A 32 -5.83 1.24 12.51
N PRO A 33 -6.41 2.37 12.02
CA PRO A 33 -6.71 2.55 10.60
C PRO A 33 -5.53 3.04 9.77
N TYR A 34 -4.31 3.03 10.30
CA TYR A 34 -3.14 3.60 9.66
C TYR A 34 -2.19 2.54 9.13
N ALA A 35 -1.67 2.76 7.92
CA ALA A 35 -0.66 1.93 7.26
C ALA A 35 0.56 2.75 6.85
N LEU A 36 1.73 2.29 7.24
CA LEU A 36 3.01 2.80 6.74
C LEU A 36 3.32 2.23 5.34
N ASN A 37 2.98 0.95 5.12
CA ASN A 37 3.24 0.27 3.86
C ASN A 37 2.00 0.27 2.96
N GLU A 38 0.96 -0.52 3.32
CA GLU A 38 -0.18 -0.71 2.43
C GLU A 38 -1.49 -1.04 3.17
N ILE A 39 -2.59 -0.74 2.48
CA ILE A 39 -3.92 -1.27 2.77
C ILE A 39 -4.30 -2.18 1.61
N ALA A 40 -4.52 -3.46 1.90
CA ALA A 40 -4.91 -4.45 0.90
C ALA A 40 -6.35 -4.92 1.12
N VAL A 41 -7.12 -4.96 0.03
CA VAL A 41 -8.44 -5.58 -0.04
C VAL A 41 -8.25 -6.91 -0.74
N LEU A 42 -8.65 -8.01 -0.10
CA LEU A 42 -8.40 -9.36 -0.60
C LEU A 42 -9.67 -10.20 -0.56
N LYS A 43 -9.79 -11.15 -1.47
CA LYS A 43 -10.81 -12.17 -1.38
C LYS A 43 -10.62 -13.00 -0.11
N ARG A 44 -11.72 -13.40 0.50
CA ARG A 44 -11.70 -14.32 1.65
C ARG A 44 -11.64 -15.78 1.19
N ASP A 45 -12.42 -16.11 0.16
CA ASP A 45 -12.57 -17.48 -0.31
C ASP A 45 -11.68 -17.77 -1.51
N SER A 46 -11.15 -18.98 -1.57
CA SER A 46 -10.20 -19.40 -2.61
C SER A 46 -10.86 -19.59 -3.99
N SER A 47 -12.17 -19.79 -4.05
CA SER A 47 -12.86 -20.29 -5.25
C SER A 47 -13.35 -19.22 -6.22
N SER A 48 -13.37 -17.94 -5.83
CA SER A 48 -13.87 -16.86 -6.69
C SER A 48 -13.09 -15.57 -6.54
N MET A 49 -12.98 -14.82 -7.63
CA MET A 49 -12.52 -13.43 -7.59
C MET A 49 -13.56 -12.53 -6.92
N ILE A 50 -13.15 -11.34 -6.53
CA ILE A 50 -14.01 -10.26 -6.08
C ILE A 50 -14.04 -9.15 -7.11
N SER A 51 -15.15 -8.38 -7.13
CA SER A 51 -15.28 -7.16 -7.93
C SER A 51 -15.05 -5.96 -7.00
N ILE A 52 -14.06 -5.14 -7.32
CA ILE A 52 -13.70 -3.97 -6.53
C ILE A 52 -13.97 -2.72 -7.38
N HIS A 53 -15.10 -2.07 -7.10
CA HIS A 53 -15.46 -0.80 -7.74
C HIS A 53 -14.61 0.30 -7.14
N THR A 54 -13.77 0.91 -7.95
CA THR A 54 -12.79 1.90 -7.51
C THR A 54 -13.12 3.26 -8.09
N ALA A 55 -13.18 4.26 -7.22
CA ALA A 55 -13.31 5.67 -7.59
C ALA A 55 -12.17 6.49 -6.98
N ILE A 56 -11.77 7.55 -7.70
CA ILE A 56 -10.74 8.50 -7.28
C ILE A 56 -11.37 9.88 -7.22
N ASN A 57 -11.33 10.54 -6.06
CA ASN A 57 -11.96 11.84 -5.82
C ASN A 57 -13.44 11.86 -6.29
N GLY A 58 -14.16 10.76 -6.07
CA GLY A 58 -15.55 10.59 -6.48
C GLY A 58 -15.76 10.23 -7.96
N ALA A 59 -14.72 10.29 -8.81
CA ALA A 59 -14.81 9.89 -10.21
C ALA A 59 -14.52 8.38 -10.36
N PRO A 60 -15.38 7.60 -11.07
CA PRO A 60 -15.14 6.19 -11.30
C PRO A 60 -13.83 5.97 -12.06
N LEU A 61 -12.95 5.11 -11.55
CA LEU A 61 -11.74 4.66 -12.25
C LEU A 61 -12.03 3.40 -13.06
N THR A 62 -12.38 2.33 -12.37
CA THR A 62 -12.70 1.02 -13.00
C THR A 62 -13.24 0.04 -11.95
N THR A 63 -13.75 -1.09 -12.41
CA THR A 63 -14.05 -2.24 -11.56
C THR A 63 -12.96 -3.29 -11.77
N TYR A 64 -12.18 -3.57 -10.73
CA TYR A 64 -11.20 -4.64 -10.75
C TYR A 64 -11.88 -5.98 -10.46
N GLN A 65 -11.83 -6.92 -11.40
CA GLN A 65 -12.12 -8.34 -11.14
C GLN A 65 -10.80 -9.04 -10.86
N ALA A 66 -10.53 -9.36 -9.60
CA ALA A 66 -9.21 -9.78 -9.14
C ALA A 66 -9.30 -10.61 -7.84
N ASP A 67 -8.18 -11.14 -7.42
CA ASP A 67 -8.05 -11.74 -6.08
C ASP A 67 -7.93 -10.67 -4.99
N GLY A 68 -7.64 -9.44 -5.38
CA GLY A 68 -7.58 -8.29 -4.48
C GLY A 68 -7.01 -7.03 -5.13
N LEU A 69 -6.85 -6.00 -4.30
CA LEU A 69 -6.27 -4.71 -4.66
C LEU A 69 -5.39 -4.22 -3.53
N VAL A 70 -4.18 -3.78 -3.84
CA VAL A 70 -3.22 -3.23 -2.88
C VAL A 70 -3.06 -1.74 -3.13
N VAL A 71 -3.32 -0.93 -2.10
CA VAL A 71 -3.08 0.51 -2.08
C VAL A 71 -1.85 0.75 -1.22
N ALA A 72 -0.74 1.17 -1.81
CA ALA A 72 0.56 1.25 -1.15
C ALA A 72 1.14 2.66 -1.16
N THR A 73 1.79 3.01 -0.04
CA THR A 73 2.68 4.19 0.04
C THR A 73 3.96 3.95 -0.76
N PRO A 74 4.78 4.97 -1.01
CA PRO A 74 6.13 4.77 -1.55
C PRO A 74 6.99 3.84 -0.68
N THR A 75 6.82 3.87 0.64
CA THR A 75 7.52 2.94 1.56
C THR A 75 7.07 1.51 1.33
N GLY A 76 5.76 1.27 1.19
CA GLY A 76 5.17 -0.04 0.94
C GLY A 76 5.37 -0.56 -0.49
N SER A 77 5.84 0.28 -1.43
CA SER A 77 6.11 -0.15 -2.80
C SER A 77 7.12 -1.31 -2.90
N THR A 78 7.94 -1.49 -1.88
CA THR A 78 8.91 -2.61 -1.76
C THR A 78 8.48 -3.71 -0.79
N ALA A 79 7.21 -3.67 -0.32
CA ALA A 79 6.60 -4.69 0.54
C ALA A 79 5.63 -5.58 -0.28
N TYR A 80 4.39 -5.76 0.15
CA TYR A 80 3.43 -6.63 -0.54
C TYR A 80 3.12 -6.16 -1.97
N SER A 81 3.08 -4.84 -2.20
CA SER A 81 2.90 -4.26 -3.54
C SER A 81 3.92 -4.78 -4.56
N LEU A 82 5.20 -4.92 -4.16
CA LEU A 82 6.25 -5.47 -5.03
C LEU A 82 5.96 -6.92 -5.42
N SER A 83 5.52 -7.74 -4.47
CA SER A 83 5.24 -9.17 -4.68
C SER A 83 4.10 -9.42 -5.68
N VAL A 84 3.18 -8.46 -5.82
CA VAL A 84 2.05 -8.53 -6.76
C VAL A 84 2.29 -7.73 -8.05
N GLY A 85 3.55 -7.35 -8.32
CA GLY A 85 3.94 -6.68 -9.56
C GLY A 85 3.74 -5.16 -9.56
N GLY A 86 3.62 -4.54 -8.40
CA GLY A 86 3.57 -3.09 -8.24
C GLY A 86 4.90 -2.41 -8.57
N PRO A 87 4.89 -1.11 -8.89
CA PRO A 87 6.11 -0.35 -9.21
C PRO A 87 6.93 -0.09 -7.95
N VAL A 88 8.25 -0.05 -8.10
CA VAL A 88 9.14 0.49 -7.07
C VAL A 88 9.08 2.02 -7.11
N ILE A 89 8.74 2.63 -5.98
CA ILE A 89 8.56 4.08 -5.86
C ILE A 89 9.61 4.63 -4.89
N VAL A 90 10.23 5.75 -5.28
CA VAL A 90 11.20 6.45 -4.43
C VAL A 90 10.47 6.96 -3.16
N PRO A 91 11.01 6.72 -1.96
CA PRO A 91 10.31 6.98 -0.70
C PRO A 91 9.84 8.41 -0.43
N HIS A 92 10.41 9.41 -1.14
CA HIS A 92 10.03 10.84 -1.00
C HIS A 92 8.97 11.28 -2.02
N SER A 93 8.51 10.37 -2.86
CA SER A 93 7.46 10.65 -3.85
C SER A 93 6.13 10.93 -3.14
N LYS A 94 5.44 11.98 -3.57
CA LYS A 94 4.08 12.31 -3.10
C LYS A 94 3.05 11.54 -3.93
N THR A 95 3.10 10.21 -3.83
CA THR A 95 2.28 9.32 -4.65
C THR A 95 1.75 8.13 -3.86
N ILE A 96 0.72 7.50 -4.39
CA ILE A 96 0.14 6.23 -3.92
C ILE A 96 0.10 5.29 -5.11
N ALA A 97 0.50 4.05 -4.93
CA ALA A 97 0.34 3.00 -5.94
C ALA A 97 -0.93 2.18 -5.68
N ILE A 98 -1.69 1.90 -6.72
CA ILE A 98 -2.83 0.99 -6.72
C ILE A 98 -2.46 -0.19 -7.60
N THR A 99 -2.33 -1.38 -7.01
CA THR A 99 -1.85 -2.58 -7.69
C THR A 99 -2.86 -3.71 -7.53
N PRO A 100 -3.47 -4.22 -8.62
CA PRO A 100 -4.37 -5.36 -8.56
C PRO A 100 -3.61 -6.66 -8.29
N VAL A 101 -4.23 -7.57 -7.54
CA VAL A 101 -3.70 -8.90 -7.25
C VAL A 101 -4.36 -9.91 -8.19
N ALA A 102 -3.58 -10.56 -9.05
CA ALA A 102 -4.05 -11.54 -10.02
C ALA A 102 -5.33 -11.10 -10.78
N PRO A 103 -5.32 -9.94 -11.47
CA PRO A 103 -6.50 -9.45 -12.16
C PRO A 103 -6.88 -10.37 -13.33
N HIS A 104 -8.18 -10.53 -13.57
CA HIS A 104 -8.68 -11.28 -14.71
C HIS A 104 -8.41 -10.58 -16.04
N SER A 105 -8.49 -9.25 -16.04
CA SER A 105 -8.25 -8.46 -17.26
C SER A 105 -6.76 -8.29 -17.54
N LEU A 106 -6.34 -8.68 -18.74
CA LEU A 106 -4.96 -8.52 -19.21
C LEU A 106 -4.57 -7.06 -19.49
N ASN A 107 -5.53 -6.15 -19.59
CA ASN A 107 -5.29 -4.72 -19.89
C ASN A 107 -5.09 -3.87 -18.63
N VAL A 108 -5.38 -4.42 -17.43
CA VAL A 108 -5.18 -3.72 -16.17
C VAL A 108 -3.70 -3.74 -15.78
N ARG A 109 -3.21 -2.60 -15.35
CA ARG A 109 -1.84 -2.43 -14.84
C ARG A 109 -1.88 -1.65 -13.53
N PRO A 110 -0.85 -1.77 -12.68
CA PRO A 110 -0.69 -0.87 -11.57
C PRO A 110 -0.71 0.59 -12.01
N ILE A 111 -1.39 1.43 -11.24
CA ILE A 111 -1.45 2.87 -11.48
C ILE A 111 -0.84 3.62 -10.28
N VAL A 112 -0.14 4.70 -10.57
CA VAL A 112 0.41 5.62 -9.55
C VAL A 112 -0.34 6.93 -9.64
N ILE A 113 -0.87 7.39 -8.51
CA ILE A 113 -1.65 8.62 -8.38
C ILE A 113 -1.00 9.58 -7.37
N CYS A 114 -1.47 10.82 -7.31
CA CYS A 114 -1.06 11.78 -6.29
C CYS A 114 -1.52 11.33 -4.89
N ASP A 115 -0.72 11.59 -3.86
CA ASP A 115 -1.01 11.15 -2.49
C ASP A 115 -2.06 11.99 -1.77
N ASP A 116 -2.46 13.12 -2.34
CA ASP A 116 -3.55 13.98 -1.88
C ASP A 116 -4.94 13.59 -2.43
N TRP A 117 -4.99 12.52 -3.24
CA TRP A 117 -6.25 12.00 -3.77
C TRP A 117 -6.88 10.98 -2.84
N GLU A 118 -8.22 11.00 -2.78
CA GLU A 118 -8.99 10.01 -2.02
C GLU A 118 -9.41 8.86 -2.93
N ILE A 119 -9.23 7.63 -2.43
CA ILE A 119 -9.63 6.38 -3.09
C ILE A 119 -10.85 5.85 -2.36
N THR A 120 -11.92 5.58 -3.09
CA THR A 120 -13.12 4.91 -2.57
C THR A 120 -13.23 3.52 -3.19
N LEU A 121 -13.46 2.50 -2.36
CA LEU A 121 -13.61 1.11 -2.78
C LEU A 121 -14.94 0.56 -2.26
N ASP A 122 -15.74 0.02 -3.18
CA ASP A 122 -16.91 -0.82 -2.90
C ASP A 122 -16.61 -2.23 -3.40
N VAL A 123 -16.89 -3.24 -2.58
CA VAL A 123 -16.48 -4.63 -2.87
C VAL A 123 -17.70 -5.51 -2.98
N GLU A 124 -17.78 -6.27 -4.07
CA GLU A 124 -18.74 -7.34 -4.25
C GLU A 124 -18.05 -8.70 -4.19
N SER A 125 -18.56 -9.60 -3.37
CA SER A 125 -18.00 -10.93 -3.18
C SER A 125 -19.12 -11.96 -3.13
N ARG A 126 -18.90 -13.12 -3.73
CA ARG A 126 -19.89 -14.22 -3.71
C ARG A 126 -20.22 -14.70 -2.29
N SER A 127 -19.27 -14.59 -1.36
CA SER A 127 -19.48 -14.93 0.06
C SER A 127 -20.02 -13.78 0.89
N HIS A 128 -20.32 -12.62 0.28
CA HIS A 128 -20.73 -11.38 0.95
C HIS A 128 -19.74 -10.86 1.99
N ASN A 129 -18.48 -11.32 1.92
CA ASN A 129 -17.40 -10.94 2.82
C ASN A 129 -16.08 -10.86 2.05
N PHE A 130 -15.21 -9.96 2.51
CA PHE A 130 -13.85 -9.80 2.00
C PHE A 130 -12.89 -9.54 3.16
N LEU A 131 -11.59 -9.52 2.89
CA LEU A 131 -10.56 -9.21 3.88
C LEU A 131 -9.99 -7.82 3.62
N VAL A 132 -9.78 -7.06 4.68
CA VAL A 132 -8.99 -5.83 4.68
C VAL A 132 -7.75 -6.06 5.53
N ALA A 133 -6.57 -5.88 4.96
CA ALA A 133 -5.31 -5.98 5.65
C ALA A 133 -4.62 -4.61 5.70
N ILE A 134 -4.24 -4.16 6.90
CA ILE A 134 -3.55 -2.90 7.15
C ILE A 134 -2.17 -3.24 7.72
N ASP A 135 -1.10 -3.08 6.94
CA ASP A 135 0.27 -3.50 7.32
C ASP A 135 0.29 -4.93 7.91
N GLY A 136 -0.38 -5.88 7.23
CA GLY A 136 -0.45 -7.29 7.61
C GLY A 136 -1.46 -7.66 8.70
N ARG A 137 -2.16 -6.70 9.30
CA ARG A 137 -3.27 -6.96 10.25
C ARG A 137 -4.56 -7.10 9.49
N SER A 138 -5.14 -8.31 9.45
CA SER A 138 -6.31 -8.64 8.62
C SER A 138 -7.60 -8.71 9.43
N GLU A 139 -8.66 -8.10 8.91
CA GLU A 139 -10.03 -8.21 9.41
C GLU A 139 -10.97 -8.62 8.28
N SER A 140 -11.98 -9.42 8.60
CA SER A 140 -13.03 -9.78 7.66
C SER A 140 -14.15 -8.75 7.69
N CYS A 141 -14.48 -8.17 6.55
CA CYS A 141 -15.52 -7.15 6.38
C CYS A 141 -16.69 -7.68 5.56
N LYS A 142 -17.86 -7.10 5.77
CA LYS A 142 -19.05 -7.36 4.94
C LYS A 142 -18.95 -6.55 3.65
N GLU A 143 -19.51 -7.04 2.56
CA GLU A 143 -19.54 -6.32 1.26
C GLU A 143 -20.27 -4.97 1.33
N THR A 144 -21.10 -4.73 2.35
CA THR A 144 -21.76 -3.44 2.59
C THR A 144 -20.81 -2.37 3.12
N THR A 145 -19.61 -2.74 3.55
CA THR A 145 -18.61 -1.82 4.09
C THR A 145 -17.91 -1.08 2.96
N ARG A 146 -18.14 0.23 2.87
CA ARG A 146 -17.43 1.11 1.96
C ARG A 146 -16.12 1.56 2.58
N LEU A 147 -15.05 1.52 1.80
CA LEU A 147 -13.70 1.88 2.25
C LEU A 147 -13.29 3.20 1.61
N HIS A 148 -12.82 4.15 2.42
CA HIS A 148 -12.19 5.39 1.98
C HIS A 148 -10.73 5.37 2.41
N ILE A 149 -9.82 5.50 1.45
CA ILE A 149 -8.37 5.47 1.69
C ILE A 149 -7.80 6.79 1.22
N SER A 150 -7.08 7.47 2.11
CA SER A 150 -6.40 8.73 1.83
C SER A 150 -5.06 8.77 2.57
N ARG A 151 -4.24 9.78 2.27
CA ARG A 151 -3.08 10.08 3.10
C ARG A 151 -3.54 10.61 4.46
N ALA A 152 -2.88 10.14 5.53
CA ALA A 152 -3.07 10.69 6.88
C ALA A 152 -2.55 12.14 6.95
N ASP A 153 -3.04 12.90 7.92
CA ASP A 153 -2.64 14.29 8.20
C ASP A 153 -1.27 14.40 8.88
N TYR A 154 -0.63 13.28 9.19
CA TYR A 154 0.69 13.21 9.78
C TYR A 154 1.65 12.31 8.96
N SER A 155 2.94 12.45 9.21
CA SER A 155 4.00 11.63 8.63
C SER A 155 4.85 10.94 9.70
N ILE A 156 5.49 9.82 9.34
CA ILE A 156 6.46 9.16 10.21
C ILE A 156 7.87 9.66 9.86
N LYS A 157 8.59 10.11 10.88
CA LYS A 157 9.98 10.57 10.74
C LYS A 157 10.94 9.39 10.90
N VAL A 158 11.75 9.14 9.88
CA VAL A 158 12.75 8.07 9.85
C VAL A 158 14.15 8.68 9.83
N VAL A 159 14.96 8.30 10.81
CA VAL A 159 16.36 8.72 10.90
C VAL A 159 17.21 7.84 9.97
N LYS A 160 17.97 8.48 9.07
CA LYS A 160 18.91 7.81 8.15
C LYS A 160 20.29 8.42 8.22
N ARG A 161 21.30 7.59 7.99
CA ARG A 161 22.68 8.10 7.82
C ARG A 161 22.76 8.97 6.57
N TYR A 162 23.62 9.98 6.61
CA TYR A 162 23.85 10.89 5.46
C TYR A 162 24.22 10.14 4.17
N ASN A 163 25.04 9.09 4.28
CA ASN A 163 25.54 8.33 3.13
C ASN A 163 24.58 7.20 2.69
N HIS A 164 23.34 7.15 3.23
CA HIS A 164 22.38 6.12 2.82
C HIS A 164 21.68 6.53 1.54
N ILE A 165 22.00 5.85 0.44
CA ILE A 165 21.39 6.03 -0.87
C ILE A 165 20.31 4.95 -1.08
N PHE A 166 19.12 5.35 -1.52
CA PHE A 166 18.00 4.43 -1.77
C PHE A 166 18.36 3.34 -2.81
N PHE A 167 19.08 3.72 -3.87
CA PHE A 167 19.47 2.79 -4.92
C PHE A 167 20.47 1.71 -4.45
N ASP A 168 21.28 1.99 -3.43
CA ASP A 168 22.13 0.97 -2.80
C ASP A 168 21.29 -0.06 -2.08
N THR A 169 20.19 0.37 -1.46
CA THR A 169 19.22 -0.56 -0.83
C THR A 169 18.56 -1.46 -1.88
N LEU A 170 18.16 -0.92 -3.03
CA LEU A 170 17.59 -1.71 -4.12
C LEU A 170 18.59 -2.78 -4.61
N ARG A 171 19.81 -2.37 -4.92
CA ARG A 171 20.86 -3.30 -5.40
C ARG A 171 21.20 -4.37 -4.37
N ASN A 172 21.43 -3.95 -3.11
CA ASN A 172 21.99 -4.86 -2.10
C ASN A 172 20.93 -5.73 -1.41
N LYS A 173 19.67 -5.26 -1.30
CA LYS A 173 18.60 -6.02 -0.62
C LYS A 173 17.62 -6.68 -1.57
N LEU A 174 17.33 -6.07 -2.71
CA LEU A 174 16.40 -6.62 -3.69
C LEU A 174 17.11 -7.21 -4.91
N MET A 175 18.47 -7.23 -4.91
CA MET A 175 19.30 -7.74 -6.01
C MET A 175 18.91 -7.12 -7.35
N TRP A 176 18.53 -5.85 -7.35
CA TRP A 176 18.04 -5.13 -8.52
C TRP A 176 19.10 -5.08 -9.63
N GLY A 177 18.77 -5.67 -10.78
CA GLY A 177 19.69 -5.75 -11.92
C GLY A 177 20.81 -6.78 -11.75
N ALA A 178 20.80 -7.62 -10.70
CA ALA A 178 21.76 -8.70 -10.58
C ALA A 178 21.41 -9.82 -11.57
N ASP A 179 22.37 -10.14 -12.43
CA ASP A 179 22.31 -11.29 -13.33
C ASP A 179 22.65 -12.55 -12.50
N ILE A 180 21.63 -13.28 -12.09
CA ILE A 180 21.83 -14.58 -11.39
C ILE A 180 22.06 -15.61 -12.49
N ARG A 181 23.33 -15.81 -12.86
CA ARG A 181 23.77 -16.93 -13.68
C ARG A 181 24.13 -18.11 -12.78
#